data_dd892b5faea7716de055e9bc7f165376
#
_entry.id   dd892b5faea7716de055e9bc7f165376
#
_cell.length_a   1.000
_cell.length_b   1.000
_cell.length_c   1.000
_cell.angle_alpha   90.00
_cell.angle_beta   90.00
_cell.angle_gamma   90.00
#
_symmetry.space_group_name_H-M   'P 1'
#
loop_
_entity.id
_entity.type
_entity.pdbx_description
1 polymer ?
#
loop_
_entity_poly.entity_id
_entity_poly.type
_entity_poly.pdbx_seq_one_letter_code
_entity_poly.pdbx_strand_id
1 'polypeptide(L)'
;MNAVNLLNLSDDGRRRCIQVTNNEVGDKAADHLRAIGREPGDPEWEDQGICRAVTWPRSKFTILGRRDDGNPLPGEYLTGKTVERARARRFIQIGFIDPATLDTPAKKRQLVALIKGLPQTLVTDPCPFIVSENHAATVLFDDAAAEEWLAALDGQDQIRELYILTPIKRRFEALKAEATEILGPILFNEEERRPLAAGFPANLAWFRLDFLDQDRVALRRAFREILPLLWLKAGAIGHRPEWPPETPEPPFFAPAGNPFAVLLDEGRLPDLIESLAGRVDLRMLFIVTDSQDSFRELTAEAGEALGRHHPGLRTIQLYRDYLENFLINRETAGGRS
;
A
#
# COMPACT_ATOMS: atom_id res chain seq x y z
N MET A 1 2.80 7.58 6.17
CA MET A 1 2.42 7.34 4.78
C MET A 1 2.38 5.86 4.40
N ASN A 2 3.41 5.04 4.61
CA ASN A 2 3.41 3.61 4.24
C ASN A 2 2.22 2.83 4.81
N ALA A 3 1.89 3.02 6.09
CA ALA A 3 0.73 2.38 6.72
C ALA A 3 -0.59 2.74 6.02
N VAL A 4 -0.77 4.01 5.62
CA VAL A 4 -1.96 4.45 4.89
C VAL A 4 -2.04 3.80 3.51
N ASN A 5 -0.92 3.71 2.79
CA ASN A 5 -0.87 3.05 1.49
C ASN A 5 -1.17 1.55 1.59
N LEU A 6 -0.60 0.86 2.60
CA LEU A 6 -0.87 -0.56 2.85
C LEU A 6 -2.34 -0.80 3.22
N LEU A 7 -2.92 0.02 4.10
CA LEU A 7 -4.33 -0.06 4.46
C LEU A 7 -5.25 0.16 3.24
N ASN A 8 -4.98 1.20 2.44
CA ASN A 8 -5.74 1.44 1.22
C ASN A 8 -5.66 0.27 0.24
N LEU A 9 -4.48 -0.34 0.12
CA LEU A 9 -4.30 -1.51 -0.74
C LEU A 9 -5.03 -2.75 -0.19
N SER A 10 -5.14 -2.88 1.14
CA SER A 10 -5.73 -4.07 1.76
C SER A 10 -7.25 -4.11 1.68
N ASP A 11 -7.91 -2.95 1.70
CA ASP A 11 -9.37 -2.81 1.78
C ASP A 11 -9.97 -1.90 0.70
N ASP A 12 -9.19 -1.58 -0.35
CA ASP A 12 -9.53 -0.64 -1.43
C ASP A 12 -9.98 0.74 -0.90
N GLY A 13 -9.42 1.13 0.24
CA GLY A 13 -9.72 2.38 0.93
C GLY A 13 -9.16 3.61 0.22
N ARG A 14 -9.66 4.79 0.63
CA ARG A 14 -9.24 6.10 0.08
C ARG A 14 -8.73 7.03 1.18
N ARG A 15 -8.00 6.47 2.14
CA ARG A 15 -7.39 7.26 3.22
C ARG A 15 -6.31 8.18 2.67
N ARG A 16 -6.15 9.32 3.30
CA ARG A 16 -5.16 10.33 2.94
C ARG A 16 -4.23 10.57 4.11
N CYS A 17 -3.01 10.97 3.79
CA CYS A 17 -2.01 11.37 4.76
C CYS A 17 -1.50 12.77 4.40
N ILE A 18 -1.60 13.70 5.34
CA ILE A 18 -1.03 15.05 5.23
C ILE A 18 0.10 15.13 6.27
N GLN A 19 1.29 15.47 5.80
CA GLN A 19 2.46 15.69 6.65
C GLN A 19 2.87 17.15 6.54
N VAL A 20 3.03 17.80 7.68
CA VAL A 20 3.48 19.21 7.77
C VAL A 20 4.80 19.22 8.54
N THR A 21 5.78 19.93 8.02
CA THR A 21 7.10 20.09 8.64
C THR A 21 7.64 21.47 8.29
N ASN A 22 8.43 22.05 9.16
CA ASN A 22 9.12 23.33 8.99
C ASN A 22 10.40 23.21 8.16
N ASN A 23 10.66 22.08 7.54
CA ASN A 23 11.79 21.84 6.65
C ASN A 23 13.14 22.17 7.30
N GLU A 24 13.33 21.74 8.55
CA GLU A 24 14.58 21.99 9.31
C GLU A 24 15.79 21.43 8.59
N VAL A 25 16.86 22.24 8.57
CA VAL A 25 18.19 21.87 8.11
C VAL A 25 19.01 21.46 9.34
N GLY A 26 19.65 20.30 9.31
CA GLY A 26 20.47 19.83 10.42
C GLY A 26 21.69 20.74 10.68
N ASP A 27 22.10 20.88 11.94
CA ASP A 27 23.11 21.85 12.40
C ASP A 27 24.38 21.90 11.53
N LYS A 28 24.95 20.74 11.20
CA LYS A 28 26.19 20.68 10.38
C LYS A 28 25.99 21.23 8.98
N ALA A 29 24.85 20.96 8.37
CA ALA A 29 24.53 21.49 7.03
C ALA A 29 24.22 22.99 7.11
N ALA A 30 23.51 23.42 8.15
CA ALA A 30 23.20 24.83 8.42
C ALA A 30 24.48 25.64 8.61
N ASP A 31 25.44 25.16 9.40
CA ASP A 31 26.72 25.83 9.61
C ASP A 31 27.56 25.93 8.31
N HIS A 32 27.54 24.87 7.51
CA HIS A 32 28.20 24.91 6.20
C HIS A 32 27.56 25.93 5.26
N LEU A 33 26.23 25.96 5.20
CA LEU A 33 25.48 26.88 4.36
C LEU A 33 25.72 28.33 4.78
N ARG A 34 25.70 28.64 6.10
CA ARG A 34 26.05 29.98 6.61
C ARG A 34 27.47 30.39 6.26
N ALA A 35 28.43 29.45 6.32
CA ALA A 35 29.83 29.74 5.95
C ALA A 35 30.00 30.14 4.49
N ILE A 36 29.08 29.69 3.60
CA ILE A 36 29.09 30.09 2.17
C ILE A 36 28.05 31.18 1.87
N GLY A 37 27.52 31.88 2.91
CA GLY A 37 26.63 33.03 2.77
C GLY A 37 25.17 32.65 2.39
N ARG A 38 24.71 31.44 2.73
CA ARG A 38 23.34 31.01 2.52
C ARG A 38 22.53 31.11 3.81
N GLU A 39 21.28 31.59 3.67
CA GLU A 39 20.35 31.81 4.78
C GLU A 39 19.05 31.02 4.60
N PRO A 40 18.25 30.81 5.68
CA PRO A 40 16.92 30.25 5.58
C PRO A 40 16.06 31.01 4.58
N GLY A 41 15.44 30.27 3.65
CA GLY A 41 14.67 30.82 2.53
C GLY A 41 15.39 30.77 1.19
N ASP A 42 16.73 30.69 1.17
CA ASP A 42 17.48 30.47 -0.07
C ASP A 42 17.18 29.08 -0.64
N PRO A 43 17.12 28.90 -1.96
CA PRO A 43 16.87 27.61 -2.58
C PRO A 43 17.81 26.51 -2.11
N GLU A 44 19.11 26.81 -2.00
CA GLU A 44 20.15 25.86 -1.56
C GLU A 44 20.00 25.49 -0.08
N TRP A 45 19.52 26.40 0.76
CA TRP A 45 19.16 26.11 2.14
C TRP A 45 17.96 25.16 2.22
N GLU A 46 16.89 25.52 1.51
CA GLU A 46 15.65 24.76 1.51
C GLU A 46 15.84 23.33 0.96
N ASP A 47 16.75 23.14 0.00
CA ASP A 47 17.06 21.83 -0.59
C ASP A 47 17.71 20.87 0.41
N GLN A 48 18.38 21.38 1.46
CA GLN A 48 18.99 20.57 2.53
C GLN A 48 18.01 20.28 3.68
N GLY A 49 16.83 20.87 3.68
CA GLY A 49 15.83 20.67 4.71
C GLY A 49 15.23 19.27 4.68
N ILE A 50 14.82 18.78 5.85
CA ILE A 50 14.31 17.39 6.05
C ILE A 50 13.13 17.05 5.14
N CYS A 51 12.29 18.03 4.79
CA CYS A 51 11.18 17.82 3.89
C CYS A 51 11.66 17.47 2.48
N ARG A 52 12.55 18.28 1.91
CA ARG A 52 13.02 18.12 0.53
C ARG A 52 14.07 17.06 0.39
N ALA A 53 15.02 17.00 1.33
CA ALA A 53 16.14 16.06 1.26
C ALA A 53 15.79 14.62 1.66
N VAL A 54 14.78 14.42 2.52
CA VAL A 54 14.46 13.11 3.10
C VAL A 54 13.01 12.71 2.88
N THR A 55 12.04 13.53 3.34
CA THR A 55 10.63 13.12 3.38
C THR A 55 10.04 12.96 1.99
N TRP A 56 10.31 13.93 1.11
CA TRP A 56 9.83 13.90 -0.27
C TRP A 56 10.41 12.73 -1.08
N PRO A 57 11.75 12.54 -1.16
CA PRO A 57 12.31 11.41 -1.92
C PRO A 57 11.84 10.06 -1.39
N ARG A 58 11.82 9.86 -0.06
CA ARG A 58 11.33 8.63 0.55
C ARG A 58 9.88 8.33 0.17
N SER A 59 9.04 9.35 0.22
CA SER A 59 7.63 9.24 -0.14
C SER A 59 7.43 8.93 -1.62
N LYS A 60 8.11 9.69 -2.49
CA LYS A 60 8.13 9.50 -3.94
C LYS A 60 8.56 8.09 -4.32
N PHE A 61 9.72 7.65 -3.82
CA PHE A 61 10.28 6.35 -4.18
C PHE A 61 9.41 5.20 -3.66
N THR A 62 8.83 5.33 -2.47
CA THR A 62 7.90 4.33 -1.93
C THR A 62 6.68 4.15 -2.83
N ILE A 63 6.11 5.26 -3.34
CA ILE A 63 4.95 5.20 -4.25
C ILE A 63 5.36 4.64 -5.60
N LEU A 64 6.49 5.08 -6.15
CA LEU A 64 6.96 4.63 -7.46
C LEU A 64 7.57 3.21 -7.44
N GLY A 65 7.96 2.68 -6.28
CA GLY A 65 8.68 1.41 -6.16
C GLY A 65 10.11 1.44 -6.69
N ARG A 66 10.61 2.61 -7.09
CA ARG A 66 11.95 2.79 -7.70
C ARG A 66 12.53 4.16 -7.38
N ARG A 67 13.84 4.27 -7.50
CA ARG A 67 14.60 5.53 -7.38
C ARG A 67 14.58 6.32 -8.68
N ASP A 68 15.11 7.54 -8.66
CA ASP A 68 15.22 8.40 -9.85
C ASP A 68 16.16 7.84 -10.93
N ASP A 69 17.12 7.00 -10.55
CA ASP A 69 18.01 6.26 -11.46
C ASP A 69 17.34 5.04 -12.13
N GLY A 70 16.04 4.81 -11.83
CA GLY A 70 15.26 3.70 -12.36
C GLY A 70 15.42 2.38 -11.60
N ASN A 71 16.37 2.29 -10.65
CA ASN A 71 16.61 1.08 -9.88
C ASN A 71 15.40 0.77 -8.95
N PRO A 72 14.92 -0.49 -8.92
CA PRO A 72 13.85 -0.89 -8.03
C PRO A 72 14.28 -0.79 -6.56
N LEU A 73 13.33 -0.48 -5.68
CA LEU A 73 13.58 -0.49 -4.24
C LEU A 73 13.78 -1.93 -3.74
N PRO A 74 14.88 -2.21 -3.04
CA PRO A 74 15.11 -3.52 -2.44
C PRO A 74 14.24 -3.71 -1.18
N GLY A 75 13.90 -4.98 -0.88
CA GLY A 75 13.16 -5.35 0.31
C GLY A 75 11.67 -5.56 0.09
N GLU A 76 10.99 -5.90 1.18
CA GLU A 76 9.57 -6.28 1.18
C GLU A 76 8.83 -5.68 2.38
N TYR A 77 7.51 -5.51 2.23
CA TYR A 77 6.58 -5.25 3.34
C TYR A 77 5.88 -6.53 3.76
N LEU A 78 5.54 -6.64 5.03
CA LEU A 78 4.49 -7.53 5.51
C LEU A 78 3.14 -6.84 5.28
N THR A 79 2.23 -7.49 4.57
CA THR A 79 0.92 -6.90 4.25
C THR A 79 -0.07 -6.98 5.41
N GLY A 80 0.26 -7.78 6.43
CA GLY A 80 -0.64 -8.11 7.53
C GLY A 80 -1.72 -9.14 7.16
N LYS A 81 -1.68 -9.66 5.93
CA LYS A 81 -2.53 -10.77 5.48
C LYS A 81 -1.78 -12.07 5.63
N THR A 82 -2.53 -13.14 5.87
CA THR A 82 -2.02 -14.50 5.89
C THR A 82 -2.46 -15.19 4.61
N VAL A 83 -1.52 -15.84 3.94
CA VAL A 83 -1.78 -16.67 2.76
C VAL A 83 -1.47 -18.12 3.08
N GLU A 84 -2.33 -19.01 2.64
CA GLU A 84 -2.07 -20.44 2.73
C GLU A 84 -1.06 -20.84 1.68
N ARG A 85 -0.02 -21.55 2.11
CA ARG A 85 1.02 -22.10 1.25
C ARG A 85 1.01 -23.61 1.32
N ALA A 86 1.37 -24.23 0.21
CA ALA A 86 1.50 -25.67 0.11
C ALA A 86 2.97 -26.06 -0.02
N ARG A 87 3.40 -27.05 0.76
CA ARG A 87 4.72 -27.63 0.69
C ARG A 87 4.62 -29.14 0.46
N ALA A 88 5.44 -29.68 -0.45
CA ALA A 88 5.52 -31.11 -0.68
C ALA A 88 6.04 -31.85 0.55
N ARG A 89 5.48 -33.01 0.84
CA ARG A 89 6.00 -33.94 1.84
C ARG A 89 7.31 -34.56 1.33
N ARG A 90 8.18 -34.92 2.27
CA ARG A 90 9.49 -35.46 1.95
C ARG A 90 9.43 -36.99 1.91
N PHE A 91 9.75 -37.57 0.77
CA PHE A 91 9.85 -39.01 0.59
C PHE A 91 11.32 -39.42 0.55
N ILE A 92 11.68 -40.45 1.32
CA ILE A 92 13.04 -40.96 1.45
C ILE A 92 13.06 -42.44 1.11
N GLN A 93 13.70 -42.78 0.02
CA GLN A 93 13.94 -44.18 -0.32
C GLN A 93 15.12 -44.73 0.49
N ILE A 94 14.91 -45.84 1.19
CA ILE A 94 15.98 -46.63 1.81
C ILE A 94 16.22 -47.83 0.92
N GLY A 95 17.13 -47.71 -0.04
CA GLY A 95 17.38 -48.70 -1.06
C GLY A 95 18.66 -49.55 -0.85
N PHE A 96 19.45 -49.19 0.16
CA PHE A 96 20.72 -49.85 0.45
C PHE A 96 20.62 -50.96 1.51
N ILE A 97 19.44 -51.17 2.10
CA ILE A 97 19.14 -52.25 3.04
C ILE A 97 18.16 -53.20 2.36
N ASP A 98 18.46 -54.48 2.36
CA ASP A 98 17.51 -55.51 1.96
C ASP A 98 16.43 -55.66 3.03
N PRO A 99 15.13 -55.46 2.72
CA PRO A 99 14.03 -55.62 3.69
C PRO A 99 14.06 -56.94 4.44
N ALA A 100 14.46 -58.03 3.78
CA ALA A 100 14.55 -59.35 4.38
C ALA A 100 15.56 -59.42 5.54
N THR A 101 16.52 -58.51 5.60
CA THR A 101 17.52 -58.46 6.68
C THR A 101 16.96 -57.84 7.97
N LEU A 102 15.85 -57.13 7.91
CA LEU A 102 15.17 -56.51 9.08
C LEU A 102 14.11 -57.48 9.69
N ASP A 103 14.49 -58.69 9.89
CA ASP A 103 13.67 -59.83 10.34
C ASP A 103 13.29 -59.77 11.84
N THR A 104 13.94 -58.91 12.62
CA THR A 104 13.71 -58.78 14.05
C THR A 104 13.33 -57.34 14.48
N PRO A 105 12.52 -57.18 15.54
CA PRO A 105 12.22 -55.89 16.10
C PRO A 105 13.47 -55.11 16.54
N ALA A 106 14.51 -55.79 16.99
CA ALA A 106 15.78 -55.16 17.36
C ALA A 106 16.47 -54.46 16.20
N LYS A 107 16.53 -55.09 15.02
CA LYS A 107 17.11 -54.51 13.81
C LYS A 107 16.26 -53.34 13.29
N LYS A 108 14.92 -53.45 13.33
CA LYS A 108 14.01 -52.36 12.98
C LYS A 108 14.19 -51.15 13.91
N ARG A 109 14.36 -51.36 15.22
CA ARG A 109 14.67 -50.30 16.19
C ARG A 109 15.99 -49.58 15.87
N GLN A 110 17.01 -50.30 15.44
CA GLN A 110 18.27 -49.67 15.02
C GLN A 110 18.08 -48.74 13.82
N LEU A 111 17.28 -49.15 12.84
CA LEU A 111 16.96 -48.29 11.69
C LEU A 111 16.13 -47.06 12.13
N VAL A 112 15.08 -47.25 12.96
CA VAL A 112 14.23 -46.16 13.47
C VAL A 112 15.05 -45.17 14.29
N ALA A 113 16.08 -45.61 15.01
CA ALA A 113 16.99 -44.70 15.74
C ALA A 113 17.68 -43.64 14.87
N LEU A 114 17.81 -43.92 13.56
CA LEU A 114 18.37 -42.97 12.58
C LEU A 114 17.34 -42.00 12.02
N ILE A 115 16.05 -42.25 12.25
CA ILE A 115 14.94 -41.44 11.75
C ILE A 115 14.59 -40.40 12.83
N LYS A 116 14.84 -39.16 12.53
CA LYS A 116 14.56 -38.05 13.47
C LYS A 116 13.05 -37.93 13.72
N GLY A 117 12.66 -37.91 15.00
CA GLY A 117 11.29 -37.73 15.40
C GLY A 117 10.41 -38.96 15.38
N LEU A 118 11.01 -40.17 15.22
CA LEU A 118 10.29 -41.42 15.33
C LEU A 118 10.90 -42.26 16.46
N PRO A 119 10.21 -42.49 17.57
CA PRO A 119 10.75 -43.23 18.71
C PRO A 119 10.76 -44.71 18.44
N GLN A 120 11.82 -45.40 18.92
CA GLN A 120 12.02 -46.85 18.78
C GLN A 120 10.94 -47.69 19.50
N THR A 121 10.23 -47.07 20.48
CA THR A 121 9.15 -47.71 21.24
C THR A 121 7.94 -48.09 20.37
N LEU A 122 7.80 -47.46 19.21
CA LEU A 122 6.75 -47.75 18.24
C LEU A 122 6.99 -49.07 17.45
N VAL A 123 8.18 -49.62 17.56
CA VAL A 123 8.49 -50.93 16.91
C VAL A 123 7.94 -52.07 17.74
N THR A 124 6.83 -52.63 17.31
CA THR A 124 6.16 -53.82 17.87
C THR A 124 6.62 -55.13 17.19
N ASP A 125 6.01 -56.24 17.51
CA ASP A 125 6.23 -57.50 16.82
C ASP A 125 4.87 -58.15 16.50
N PRO A 126 4.50 -58.30 15.22
CA PRO A 126 5.18 -57.86 13.99
C PRO A 126 5.08 -56.33 13.81
N CYS A 127 6.03 -55.73 13.02
CA CYS A 127 6.06 -54.33 12.67
C CYS A 127 6.37 -54.16 11.18
N PRO A 128 5.39 -54.31 10.28
CA PRO A 128 5.62 -54.12 8.85
C PRO A 128 5.75 -52.66 8.46
N PHE A 129 5.14 -51.74 9.21
CA PHE A 129 5.26 -50.29 9.07
C PHE A 129 5.01 -49.59 10.42
N ILE A 130 5.29 -48.29 10.46
CA ILE A 130 4.93 -47.40 11.60
C ILE A 130 4.19 -46.20 11.06
N VAL A 131 2.96 -45.98 11.52
CA VAL A 131 2.16 -44.76 11.38
C VAL A 131 1.69 -44.38 12.78
N SER A 132 1.80 -43.12 13.15
CA SER A 132 1.41 -42.62 14.47
C SER A 132 0.89 -41.18 14.39
N GLU A 133 -0.22 -40.91 15.02
CA GLU A 133 -0.87 -39.60 15.07
C GLU A 133 0.00 -38.52 15.74
N ASN A 134 0.93 -38.93 16.59
CA ASN A 134 1.79 -38.01 17.36
C ASN A 134 3.16 -37.73 16.73
N HIS A 135 3.44 -38.30 15.55
CA HIS A 135 4.76 -38.20 14.96
C HIS A 135 4.70 -37.75 13.50
N ALA A 136 5.65 -36.90 13.15
CA ALA A 136 5.72 -36.31 11.80
C ALA A 136 6.46 -37.20 10.77
N ALA A 137 6.87 -38.40 11.15
CA ALA A 137 7.55 -39.37 10.30
C ALA A 137 6.82 -40.70 10.30
N THR A 138 6.85 -41.39 9.18
CA THR A 138 6.35 -42.76 8.99
C THR A 138 7.41 -43.61 8.28
N VAL A 139 7.39 -44.90 8.49
CA VAL A 139 8.29 -45.84 7.79
C VAL A 139 7.52 -47.08 7.36
N LEU A 140 7.71 -47.50 6.12
CA LEU A 140 7.30 -48.79 5.59
C LEU A 140 8.52 -49.69 5.50
N PHE A 141 8.50 -50.82 6.26
CA PHE A 141 9.60 -51.79 6.28
C PHE A 141 9.36 -52.93 5.28
N ASP A 142 8.09 -53.31 5.09
CA ASP A 142 7.71 -54.45 4.26
C ASP A 142 6.75 -54.00 3.15
N ASP A 143 7.17 -54.20 1.90
CA ASP A 143 6.37 -53.84 0.73
C ASP A 143 5.06 -54.68 0.63
N ALA A 144 5.00 -55.85 1.24
CA ALA A 144 3.79 -56.67 1.30
C ALA A 144 2.65 -55.99 2.10
N ALA A 145 3.00 -55.10 3.05
CA ALA A 145 2.04 -54.35 3.84
C ALA A 145 1.80 -52.93 3.30
N ALA A 146 2.18 -52.66 2.05
CA ALA A 146 2.08 -51.32 1.48
C ALA A 146 0.61 -50.81 1.40
N GLU A 147 -0.34 -51.66 1.09
CA GLU A 147 -1.77 -51.30 1.03
C GLU A 147 -2.30 -50.91 2.41
N GLU A 148 -1.95 -51.66 3.45
CA GLU A 148 -2.31 -51.39 4.83
C GLU A 148 -1.65 -50.07 5.34
N TRP A 149 -0.38 -49.89 4.96
CA TRP A 149 0.35 -48.65 5.27
C TRP A 149 -0.31 -47.44 4.61
N LEU A 150 -0.65 -47.51 3.32
CA LEU A 150 -1.36 -46.44 2.59
C LEU A 150 -2.73 -46.12 3.24
N ALA A 151 -3.48 -47.18 3.59
CA ALA A 151 -4.75 -46.99 4.29
C ALA A 151 -4.58 -46.32 5.67
N ALA A 152 -3.49 -46.62 6.40
CA ALA A 152 -3.19 -46.02 7.68
C ALA A 152 -2.69 -44.55 7.55
N LEU A 153 -2.33 -44.06 6.36
CA LEU A 153 -1.94 -42.69 6.12
C LEU A 153 -3.16 -41.74 6.04
N ASP A 154 -4.35 -42.27 5.79
CA ASP A 154 -5.54 -41.44 5.68
C ASP A 154 -5.80 -40.65 6.98
N GLY A 155 -6.08 -39.35 6.87
CA GLY A 155 -6.27 -38.44 8.00
C GLY A 155 -4.98 -38.09 8.79
N GLN A 156 -3.81 -38.49 8.34
CA GLN A 156 -2.53 -38.25 9.05
C GLN A 156 -1.83 -36.96 8.57
N ASP A 157 -2.48 -35.81 8.73
CA ASP A 157 -1.99 -34.50 8.24
C ASP A 157 -0.64 -34.07 8.83
N GLN A 158 -0.27 -34.55 10.01
CA GLN A 158 0.98 -34.24 10.70
C GLN A 158 2.21 -34.87 10.05
N ILE A 159 2.05 -35.93 9.23
CA ILE A 159 3.20 -36.62 8.58
C ILE A 159 3.88 -35.69 7.58
N ARG A 160 5.17 -35.49 7.74
CA ARG A 160 6.00 -34.64 6.87
C ARG A 160 7.05 -35.43 6.11
N GLU A 161 7.53 -36.53 6.69
CA GLU A 161 8.59 -37.37 6.16
C GLU A 161 8.12 -38.82 6.07
N LEU A 162 8.26 -39.42 4.89
CA LEU A 162 7.88 -40.82 4.62
C LEU A 162 9.11 -41.60 4.18
N TYR A 163 9.47 -42.60 4.96
CA TYR A 163 10.57 -43.48 4.70
C TYR A 163 10.06 -44.79 4.14
N ILE A 164 10.52 -45.17 2.96
CA ILE A 164 10.08 -46.38 2.27
C ILE A 164 11.30 -47.29 2.01
N LEU A 165 11.26 -48.47 2.61
CA LEU A 165 12.32 -49.45 2.47
C LEU A 165 12.06 -50.29 1.23
N THR A 166 12.70 -49.95 0.15
CA THR A 166 12.65 -50.74 -1.10
C THR A 166 13.90 -50.46 -1.96
N PRO A 167 14.56 -51.50 -2.50
CA PRO A 167 15.65 -51.32 -3.43
C PRO A 167 15.18 -50.94 -4.85
N ILE A 168 13.87 -51.09 -5.14
CA ILE A 168 13.30 -50.93 -6.46
C ILE A 168 12.78 -49.48 -6.64
N LYS A 169 13.47 -48.67 -7.40
CA LYS A 169 13.11 -47.29 -7.66
C LYS A 169 11.68 -47.11 -8.23
N ARG A 170 11.30 -47.97 -9.16
CA ARG A 170 9.95 -47.93 -9.76
C ARG A 170 8.84 -48.12 -8.70
N ARG A 171 9.09 -49.04 -7.76
CA ARG A 171 8.14 -49.30 -6.67
C ARG A 171 8.06 -48.12 -5.70
N PHE A 172 9.22 -47.54 -5.37
CA PHE A 172 9.27 -46.31 -4.57
C PHE A 172 8.47 -45.16 -5.18
N GLU A 173 8.63 -44.91 -6.49
CA GLU A 173 7.89 -43.83 -7.16
C GLU A 173 6.38 -44.13 -7.22
N ALA A 174 5.96 -45.38 -7.37
CA ALA A 174 4.54 -45.75 -7.31
C ALA A 174 3.94 -45.47 -5.92
N LEU A 175 4.56 -45.95 -4.85
CA LEU A 175 4.13 -45.74 -3.47
C LEU A 175 4.13 -44.26 -3.09
N LYS A 176 5.11 -43.51 -3.56
CA LYS A 176 5.18 -42.06 -3.37
C LYS A 176 3.99 -41.34 -4.04
N ALA A 177 3.63 -41.76 -5.27
CA ALA A 177 2.49 -41.16 -5.97
C ALA A 177 1.17 -41.42 -5.22
N GLU A 178 0.92 -42.68 -4.81
CA GLU A 178 -0.27 -43.08 -4.05
C GLU A 178 -0.34 -42.38 -2.69
N ALA A 179 0.76 -42.37 -1.93
CA ALA A 179 0.81 -41.67 -0.64
C ALA A 179 0.66 -40.11 -0.77
N THR A 180 1.11 -39.54 -1.90
CA THR A 180 0.92 -38.12 -2.19
C THR A 180 -0.55 -37.80 -2.48
N GLU A 181 -1.25 -38.69 -3.15
CA GLU A 181 -2.69 -38.55 -3.42
C GLU A 181 -3.52 -38.62 -2.13
N ILE A 182 -3.18 -39.54 -1.22
CA ILE A 182 -3.87 -39.69 0.07
C ILE A 182 -3.61 -38.53 0.99
N LEU A 183 -2.35 -38.16 1.21
CA LEU A 183 -1.97 -37.17 2.21
C LEU A 183 -2.06 -35.72 1.70
N GLY A 184 -2.04 -35.49 0.41
CA GLY A 184 -1.93 -34.15 -0.16
C GLY A 184 -0.66 -33.38 0.26
N PRO A 185 -0.54 -32.12 -0.07
CA PRO A 185 0.54 -31.26 0.39
C PRO A 185 0.37 -30.86 1.85
N ILE A 186 1.46 -30.44 2.51
CA ILE A 186 1.41 -29.82 3.82
C ILE A 186 0.95 -28.37 3.62
N LEU A 187 -0.19 -28.01 4.20
CA LEU A 187 -0.69 -26.64 4.22
C LEU A 187 -0.16 -25.91 5.45
N PHE A 188 0.29 -24.69 5.25
CA PHE A 188 0.72 -23.80 6.33
C PHE A 188 0.41 -22.36 6.00
N ASN A 189 0.19 -21.57 7.04
CA ASN A 189 -0.07 -20.16 6.90
C ASN A 189 1.25 -19.39 6.95
N GLU A 190 1.46 -18.49 5.98
CA GLU A 190 2.59 -17.58 5.90
C GLU A 190 2.08 -16.15 5.79
N GLU A 191 2.76 -15.22 6.46
CA GLU A 191 2.46 -13.80 6.27
C GLU A 191 2.80 -13.38 4.84
N GLU A 192 1.83 -12.79 4.18
CA GLU A 192 2.00 -12.29 2.82
C GLU A 192 3.02 -11.15 2.78
N ARG A 193 3.98 -11.26 1.86
CA ARG A 193 5.01 -10.27 1.61
C ARG A 193 4.79 -9.59 0.27
N ARG A 194 4.98 -8.28 0.24
CA ARG A 194 4.86 -7.48 -0.97
C ARG A 194 6.18 -6.77 -1.26
N PRO A 195 6.77 -6.92 -2.46
CA PRO A 195 8.00 -6.21 -2.82
C PRO A 195 7.82 -4.69 -2.72
N LEU A 196 8.81 -3.99 -2.16
CA LEU A 196 8.88 -2.52 -2.19
C LEU A 196 8.85 -1.99 -3.62
N ALA A 197 9.46 -2.72 -4.56
CA ALA A 197 9.47 -2.41 -5.98
C ALA A 197 8.08 -2.37 -6.64
N ALA A 198 7.06 -2.99 -6.04
CA ALA A 198 5.70 -2.94 -6.55
C ALA A 198 5.02 -1.56 -6.42
N GLY A 199 5.62 -0.63 -5.65
CA GLY A 199 5.08 0.70 -5.43
C GLY A 199 3.63 0.71 -4.92
N PHE A 200 2.94 1.84 -5.03
CA PHE A 200 1.54 1.99 -4.63
C PHE A 200 0.77 2.84 -5.65
N PRO A 201 -0.50 2.51 -5.95
CA PRO A 201 -1.37 3.33 -6.80
C PRO A 201 -1.86 4.54 -6.01
N ALA A 202 -0.98 5.49 -5.72
CA ALA A 202 -1.25 6.65 -4.90
C ALA A 202 -0.70 7.93 -5.53
N ASN A 203 -1.40 9.05 -5.30
CA ASN A 203 -0.91 10.38 -5.65
C ASN A 203 -0.07 10.94 -4.52
N LEU A 204 0.97 11.69 -4.86
CA LEU A 204 1.78 12.44 -3.93
C LEU A 204 1.95 13.86 -4.46
N ALA A 205 1.65 14.85 -3.62
CA ALA A 205 1.91 16.25 -3.93
C ALA A 205 2.70 16.88 -2.78
N TRP A 206 3.66 17.72 -3.16
CA TRP A 206 4.45 18.53 -2.26
C TRP A 206 4.03 19.99 -2.40
N PHE A 207 3.92 20.67 -1.27
CA PHE A 207 3.58 22.09 -1.20
C PHE A 207 4.59 22.81 -0.32
N ARG A 208 4.95 24.01 -0.74
CA ARG A 208 5.57 25.01 0.13
C ARG A 208 4.48 25.88 0.72
N LEU A 209 4.46 26.04 2.04
CA LEU A 209 3.63 27.05 2.68
C LEU A 209 4.35 28.37 2.58
N ASP A 210 3.64 29.39 2.07
CA ASP A 210 4.15 30.74 1.93
C ASP A 210 3.04 31.73 2.29
N PHE A 211 3.40 32.97 2.55
CA PHE A 211 2.46 34.04 2.74
C PHE A 211 2.16 34.71 1.39
N LEU A 212 0.87 34.77 1.04
CA LEU A 212 0.41 35.51 -0.12
C LEU A 212 -0.05 36.88 0.32
N ASP A 213 0.38 37.88 -0.46
CA ASP A 213 -0.11 39.26 -0.30
C ASP A 213 -1.63 39.35 -0.58
N GLN A 214 -2.38 39.95 0.33
CA GLN A 214 -3.83 39.99 0.26
C GLN A 214 -4.34 40.73 -1.00
N ASP A 215 -3.68 41.85 -1.37
CA ASP A 215 -4.07 42.63 -2.55
C ASP A 215 -3.82 41.84 -3.86
N ARG A 216 -2.76 41.04 -3.91
CA ARG A 216 -2.48 40.17 -5.05
C ARG A 216 -3.57 39.11 -5.22
N VAL A 217 -4.07 38.54 -4.14
CA VAL A 217 -5.18 37.57 -4.16
C VAL A 217 -6.47 38.26 -4.58
N ALA A 218 -6.81 39.40 -3.97
CA ALA A 218 -8.02 40.19 -4.26
C ALA A 218 -8.05 40.70 -5.71
N LEU A 219 -6.90 41.08 -6.26
CA LEU A 219 -6.76 41.50 -7.67
C LEU A 219 -6.65 40.33 -8.65
N ARG A 220 -6.92 39.10 -8.23
CA ARG A 220 -6.84 37.86 -9.04
C ARG A 220 -5.43 37.53 -9.60
N ARG A 221 -4.40 38.28 -9.20
CA ARG A 221 -3.02 38.08 -9.68
C ARG A 221 -2.33 36.86 -9.05
N ALA A 222 -2.98 36.22 -8.11
CA ALA A 222 -2.44 35.07 -7.36
C ALA A 222 -3.31 33.81 -7.51
N PHE A 223 -4.21 33.73 -8.49
CA PHE A 223 -5.06 32.56 -8.70
C PHE A 223 -4.26 31.25 -8.80
N ARG A 224 -3.13 31.29 -9.50
CA ARG A 224 -2.22 30.15 -9.65
C ARG A 224 -1.71 29.65 -8.30
N GLU A 225 -1.34 30.57 -7.43
CA GLU A 225 -0.78 30.26 -6.11
C GLU A 225 -1.82 29.64 -5.17
N ILE A 226 -3.10 30.00 -5.31
CA ILE A 226 -4.19 29.45 -4.50
C ILE A 226 -4.78 28.15 -5.08
N LEU A 227 -4.58 27.86 -6.35
CA LEU A 227 -5.15 26.69 -7.03
C LEU A 227 -4.81 25.36 -6.33
N PRO A 228 -3.60 25.12 -5.81
CA PRO A 228 -3.29 23.94 -5.01
C PRO A 228 -4.14 23.81 -3.75
N LEU A 229 -4.48 24.94 -3.09
CA LEU A 229 -5.33 24.95 -1.90
C LEU A 229 -6.79 24.62 -2.24
N LEU A 230 -7.29 25.10 -3.37
CA LEU A 230 -8.62 24.75 -3.87
C LEU A 230 -8.73 23.26 -4.18
N TRP A 231 -7.71 22.69 -4.80
CA TRP A 231 -7.61 21.26 -5.04
C TRP A 231 -7.59 20.45 -3.73
N LEU A 232 -6.83 20.87 -2.71
CA LEU A 232 -6.82 20.24 -1.38
C LEU A 232 -8.20 20.33 -0.72
N LYS A 233 -8.86 21.51 -0.76
CA LYS A 233 -10.20 21.72 -0.20
C LYS A 233 -11.26 20.87 -0.91
N ALA A 234 -11.13 20.68 -2.22
CA ALA A 234 -11.97 19.79 -3.02
C ALA A 234 -11.65 18.29 -2.83
N GLY A 235 -10.67 17.98 -1.97
CA GLY A 235 -10.41 16.64 -1.57
C GLY A 235 -9.20 15.99 -2.24
N ALA A 236 -8.35 16.74 -2.96
CA ALA A 236 -7.15 16.23 -3.62
C ALA A 236 -7.43 15.00 -4.51
N ILE A 237 -8.52 15.02 -5.27
CA ILE A 237 -8.93 13.96 -6.20
C ILE A 237 -8.40 14.33 -7.59
N GLY A 238 -7.88 13.33 -8.32
CA GLY A 238 -7.28 13.53 -9.63
C GLY A 238 -5.88 14.15 -9.56
N HIS A 239 -5.33 14.51 -10.70
CA HIS A 239 -4.05 15.22 -10.77
C HIS A 239 -4.20 16.63 -10.19
N ARG A 240 -3.15 17.13 -9.52
CA ARG A 240 -3.12 18.52 -9.10
C ARG A 240 -3.16 19.41 -10.35
N PRO A 241 -4.17 20.28 -10.48
CA PRO A 241 -4.25 21.18 -11.64
C PRO A 241 -3.18 22.28 -11.51
N GLU A 242 -2.64 22.67 -12.66
CA GLU A 242 -1.65 23.73 -12.78
C GLU A 242 -2.15 24.79 -13.77
N TRP A 243 -1.79 26.04 -13.51
CA TRP A 243 -2.04 27.13 -14.44
C TRP A 243 -0.72 27.72 -14.93
N PRO A 244 -0.45 27.75 -16.26
CA PRO A 244 0.83 28.21 -16.79
C PRO A 244 1.12 29.67 -16.42
N PRO A 245 2.41 30.02 -16.12
CA PRO A 245 2.81 31.34 -15.67
C PRO A 245 2.46 32.49 -16.62
N GLU A 246 2.58 32.27 -17.92
CA GLU A 246 2.39 33.24 -18.99
C GLU A 246 0.94 33.36 -19.47
N THR A 247 0.02 32.51 -18.93
CA THR A 247 -1.36 32.45 -19.38
C THR A 247 -2.21 33.40 -18.55
N PRO A 248 -3.02 34.30 -19.16
CA PRO A 248 -4.00 35.12 -18.46
C PRO A 248 -4.97 34.28 -17.65
N GLU A 249 -5.41 34.79 -16.53
CA GLU A 249 -6.44 34.11 -15.73
C GLU A 249 -7.72 33.96 -16.52
N PRO A 250 -8.34 32.76 -16.52
CA PRO A 250 -9.55 32.49 -17.27
C PRO A 250 -10.76 33.12 -16.56
N PRO A 251 -11.88 33.35 -17.24
CA PRO A 251 -13.12 33.78 -16.58
C PRO A 251 -13.72 32.71 -15.67
N PHE A 252 -13.42 31.45 -15.93
CA PHE A 252 -13.73 30.29 -15.09
C PHE A 252 -12.72 29.17 -15.33
N PHE A 253 -12.61 28.24 -14.38
CA PHE A 253 -11.69 27.11 -14.46
C PHE A 253 -12.37 25.82 -13.97
N ALA A 254 -12.42 24.81 -14.83
CA ALA A 254 -13.06 23.52 -14.58
C ALA A 254 -12.17 22.35 -15.01
N PRO A 255 -11.12 22.00 -14.23
CA PRO A 255 -10.13 21.01 -14.63
C PRO A 255 -10.76 19.61 -14.77
N ALA A 256 -10.42 18.91 -15.84
CA ALA A 256 -10.90 17.55 -16.07
C ALA A 256 -10.38 16.58 -15.02
N GLY A 257 -11.23 15.69 -14.54
CA GLY A 257 -10.86 14.68 -13.52
C GLY A 257 -10.72 15.22 -12.10
N ASN A 258 -11.04 16.51 -11.86
CA ASN A 258 -11.07 17.09 -10.53
C ASN A 258 -12.53 17.43 -10.15
N PRO A 259 -12.98 17.16 -8.91
CA PRO A 259 -14.38 17.34 -8.52
C PRO A 259 -14.73 18.79 -8.16
N PHE A 260 -14.07 19.76 -8.78
CA PHE A 260 -14.35 21.17 -8.51
C PHE A 260 -14.30 22.03 -9.79
N ALA A 261 -14.94 23.19 -9.70
CA ALA A 261 -14.82 24.27 -10.65
C ALA A 261 -14.67 25.61 -9.92
N VAL A 262 -14.15 26.61 -10.59
CA VAL A 262 -13.96 27.98 -10.07
C VAL A 262 -14.57 28.96 -11.05
N LEU A 263 -15.48 29.82 -10.60
CA LEU A 263 -15.98 30.97 -11.31
C LEU A 263 -15.18 32.19 -10.89
N LEU A 264 -14.39 32.77 -11.79
CA LEU A 264 -13.56 33.94 -11.55
C LEU A 264 -14.25 35.25 -12.01
N ASP A 265 -15.11 35.16 -13.01
CA ASP A 265 -15.92 36.29 -13.52
C ASP A 265 -17.40 35.95 -13.35
N GLU A 266 -18.09 36.71 -12.50
CA GLU A 266 -19.50 36.52 -12.16
C GLU A 266 -20.41 36.48 -13.40
N GLY A 267 -20.14 37.32 -14.39
CA GLY A 267 -20.91 37.37 -15.64
C GLY A 267 -20.78 36.13 -16.56
N ARG A 268 -19.89 35.21 -16.21
CA ARG A 268 -19.60 34.03 -17.04
C ARG A 268 -20.11 32.72 -16.42
N LEU A 269 -21.03 32.80 -15.46
CA LEU A 269 -21.67 31.62 -14.88
C LEU A 269 -22.39 30.76 -15.92
N PRO A 270 -23.17 31.32 -16.90
CA PRO A 270 -23.82 30.50 -17.93
C PRO A 270 -22.82 29.66 -18.75
N ASP A 271 -21.69 30.25 -19.14
CA ASP A 271 -20.66 29.53 -19.91
C ASP A 271 -20.01 28.44 -19.08
N LEU A 272 -19.78 28.69 -17.77
CA LEU A 272 -19.30 27.65 -16.86
C LEU A 272 -20.29 26.50 -16.76
N ILE A 273 -21.58 26.77 -16.59
CA ILE A 273 -22.64 25.77 -16.55
C ILE A 273 -22.64 24.92 -17.83
N GLU A 274 -22.53 25.54 -18.99
CA GLU A 274 -22.42 24.84 -20.28
C GLU A 274 -21.18 23.94 -20.32
N SER A 275 -20.03 24.43 -19.86
CA SER A 275 -18.77 23.66 -19.82
C SER A 275 -18.82 22.46 -18.88
N LEU A 276 -19.72 22.48 -17.89
CA LEU A 276 -19.94 21.40 -16.92
C LEU A 276 -21.02 20.40 -17.38
N ALA A 277 -21.64 20.64 -18.54
CA ALA A 277 -22.64 19.73 -19.10
C ALA A 277 -22.04 18.33 -19.32
N GLY A 278 -22.73 17.31 -18.77
CA GLY A 278 -22.28 15.91 -18.87
C GLY A 278 -21.22 15.49 -17.83
N ARG A 279 -20.71 16.38 -17.00
CA ARG A 279 -19.88 15.99 -15.87
C ARG A 279 -20.75 15.41 -14.76
N VAL A 280 -20.25 14.36 -14.09
CA VAL A 280 -20.95 13.67 -12.99
C VAL A 280 -20.14 13.72 -11.68
N ASP A 281 -18.90 14.18 -11.74
CA ASP A 281 -17.93 14.13 -10.65
C ASP A 281 -17.87 15.43 -9.82
N LEU A 282 -18.58 16.48 -10.25
CA LEU A 282 -18.52 17.80 -9.61
C LEU A 282 -19.13 17.76 -8.21
N ARG A 283 -18.37 18.25 -7.21
CA ARG A 283 -18.77 18.31 -5.79
C ARG A 283 -18.64 19.70 -5.20
N MET A 284 -17.87 20.58 -5.83
CA MET A 284 -17.53 21.87 -5.28
C MET A 284 -17.43 22.93 -6.36
N LEU A 285 -18.11 24.06 -6.15
CA LEU A 285 -18.02 25.25 -6.99
C LEU A 285 -17.51 26.43 -6.13
N PHE A 286 -16.34 26.92 -6.47
CA PHE A 286 -15.78 28.12 -5.88
C PHE A 286 -16.24 29.32 -6.70
N ILE A 287 -16.77 30.36 -6.03
CA ILE A 287 -17.25 31.59 -6.64
C ILE A 287 -16.44 32.73 -6.10
N VAL A 288 -15.74 33.45 -6.96
CA VAL A 288 -14.90 34.59 -6.62
C VAL A 288 -15.77 35.85 -6.69
N THR A 289 -16.18 36.36 -5.54
CA THR A 289 -16.96 37.60 -5.40
C THR A 289 -16.78 38.20 -4.01
N ASP A 290 -16.76 39.55 -3.94
CA ASP A 290 -16.74 40.31 -2.68
C ASP A 290 -18.16 40.57 -2.16
N SER A 291 -19.18 40.43 -3.03
CA SER A 291 -20.56 40.67 -2.71
C SER A 291 -21.25 39.44 -2.13
N GLN A 292 -21.80 39.55 -0.95
CA GLN A 292 -22.62 38.50 -0.35
C GLN A 292 -23.92 38.27 -1.12
N ASP A 293 -24.48 39.31 -1.71
CA ASP A 293 -25.74 39.23 -2.46
C ASP A 293 -25.48 38.55 -3.82
N SER A 294 -24.45 39.00 -4.55
CA SER A 294 -24.01 38.27 -5.78
C SER A 294 -23.71 36.79 -5.50
N PHE A 295 -23.05 36.48 -4.40
CA PHE A 295 -22.77 35.07 -4.05
C PHE A 295 -24.06 34.27 -3.85
N ARG A 296 -25.10 34.84 -3.21
CA ARG A 296 -26.39 34.18 -3.02
C ARG A 296 -27.11 33.95 -4.34
N GLU A 297 -27.14 34.97 -5.21
CA GLU A 297 -27.76 34.89 -6.53
C GLU A 297 -27.08 33.82 -7.41
N LEU A 298 -25.75 33.87 -7.54
CA LEU A 298 -24.96 32.92 -8.31
C LEU A 298 -25.07 31.48 -7.76
N THR A 299 -25.14 31.35 -6.42
CA THR A 299 -25.35 30.02 -5.79
C THR A 299 -26.74 29.46 -6.11
N ALA A 300 -27.78 30.32 -6.09
CA ALA A 300 -29.14 29.89 -6.43
C ALA A 300 -29.24 29.48 -7.90
N GLU A 301 -28.69 30.25 -8.83
CA GLU A 301 -28.66 29.99 -10.27
C GLU A 301 -27.87 28.68 -10.59
N ALA A 302 -26.67 28.54 -10.01
CA ALA A 302 -25.87 27.32 -10.16
C ALA A 302 -26.60 26.09 -9.55
N GLY A 303 -27.30 26.26 -8.42
CA GLY A 303 -28.09 25.22 -7.77
C GLY A 303 -29.27 24.77 -8.63
N GLU A 304 -29.97 25.70 -9.28
CA GLU A 304 -31.05 25.39 -10.20
C GLU A 304 -30.57 24.65 -11.46
N ALA A 305 -29.48 25.12 -12.04
CA ALA A 305 -28.93 24.55 -13.28
C ALA A 305 -28.22 23.22 -13.07
N LEU A 306 -27.42 23.09 -12.02
CA LEU A 306 -26.53 21.95 -11.79
C LEU A 306 -27.08 20.97 -10.74
N GLY A 307 -27.97 21.40 -9.86
CA GLY A 307 -28.40 20.63 -8.68
C GLY A 307 -29.05 19.30 -9.01
N ARG A 308 -29.72 19.16 -10.13
CA ARG A 308 -30.33 17.88 -10.59
C ARG A 308 -29.27 16.81 -10.91
N HIS A 309 -28.14 17.24 -11.46
CA HIS A 309 -27.03 16.37 -11.84
C HIS A 309 -25.99 16.20 -10.72
N HIS A 310 -25.96 17.16 -9.77
CA HIS A 310 -24.98 17.22 -8.67
C HIS A 310 -25.68 17.46 -7.33
N PRO A 311 -26.44 16.49 -6.78
CA PRO A 311 -27.27 16.69 -5.58
C PRO A 311 -26.48 17.01 -4.31
N GLY A 312 -25.16 16.92 -4.32
CA GLY A 312 -24.28 17.26 -3.22
C GLY A 312 -23.32 18.42 -3.53
N LEU A 313 -23.63 19.24 -4.55
CA LEU A 313 -22.77 20.38 -4.92
C LEU A 313 -22.70 21.40 -3.78
N ARG A 314 -21.47 21.71 -3.37
CA ARG A 314 -21.18 22.74 -2.38
C ARG A 314 -20.64 23.98 -3.07
N THR A 315 -21.25 25.12 -2.81
CA THR A 315 -20.74 26.43 -3.25
C THR A 315 -19.92 27.08 -2.14
N ILE A 316 -18.82 27.71 -2.49
CA ILE A 316 -17.91 28.37 -1.55
C ILE A 316 -17.52 29.73 -2.11
N GLN A 317 -17.77 30.77 -1.33
CA GLN A 317 -17.29 32.12 -1.65
C GLN A 317 -15.79 32.23 -1.35
N LEU A 318 -14.98 32.64 -2.31
CA LEU A 318 -13.54 32.62 -2.13
C LEU A 318 -13.01 33.77 -1.29
N TYR A 319 -13.29 35.01 -1.61
CA TYR A 319 -12.63 36.12 -0.93
C TYR A 319 -12.98 36.23 0.56
N ARG A 320 -14.25 36.04 0.94
CA ARG A 320 -14.67 36.15 2.32
C ARG A 320 -14.10 35.07 3.23
N ASP A 321 -14.09 33.80 2.77
CA ASP A 321 -13.51 32.70 3.53
C ASP A 321 -11.99 32.86 3.73
N TYR A 322 -11.30 33.46 2.77
CA TYR A 322 -9.86 33.76 2.89
C TYR A 322 -9.58 34.83 3.89
N LEU A 323 -10.37 35.92 3.88
CA LEU A 323 -10.21 37.02 4.80
C LEU A 323 -10.50 36.60 6.25
N GLU A 324 -11.53 35.81 6.49
CA GLU A 324 -11.85 35.29 7.83
C GLU A 324 -10.74 34.38 8.38
N ASN A 325 -10.24 33.47 7.57
CA ASN A 325 -9.12 32.57 7.97
C ASN A 325 -7.82 33.37 8.22
N PHE A 326 -7.56 34.41 7.44
CA PHE A 326 -6.40 35.28 7.62
C PHE A 326 -6.51 36.14 8.89
N LEU A 327 -7.68 36.66 9.22
CA LEU A 327 -7.93 37.41 10.45
C LEU A 327 -7.74 36.54 11.69
N ILE A 328 -8.24 35.32 11.71
CA ILE A 328 -8.05 34.35 12.81
C ILE A 328 -6.55 34.07 13.03
N ASN A 329 -5.77 33.86 12.00
CA ASN A 329 -4.33 33.63 12.11
C ASN A 329 -3.55 34.85 12.59
N ARG A 330 -4.00 36.07 12.22
CA ARG A 330 -3.41 37.35 12.66
C ARG A 330 -3.67 37.63 14.13
N GLU A 331 -4.89 37.35 14.62
CA GLU A 331 -5.24 37.51 16.04
C GLU A 331 -4.48 36.57 16.95
N THR A 332 -4.26 35.30 16.49
CA THR A 332 -3.50 34.31 17.25
C THR A 332 -1.99 34.62 17.29
N ALA A 333 -1.43 35.23 16.25
CA ALA A 333 -0.04 35.67 16.20
C ALA A 333 0.24 36.96 17.00
N GLY A 334 -0.76 37.83 17.19
CA GLY A 334 -0.64 39.07 17.96
C GLY A 334 -0.78 38.93 19.49
N GLY A 335 -1.13 37.74 19.98
CA GLY A 335 -1.38 37.44 21.39
C GLY A 335 -0.18 37.02 22.23
N ARG A 336 1.05 37.27 21.77
CA ARG A 336 2.28 37.08 22.57
C ARG A 336 3.16 38.30 22.47
N SER A 337 2.86 39.30 23.31
CA SER A 337 3.84 40.27 23.80
C SER A 337 4.03 40.08 25.29
#